data_9c3f54c63dc235dd72e6962df64d0731
#
_entry.id   9c3f54c63dc235dd72e6962df64d0731
#
_cell.length_a   1.000
_cell.length_b   1.000
_cell.length_c   1.000
_cell.angle_alpha   90.00
_cell.angle_beta   90.00
_cell.angle_gamma   90.00
#
_symmetry.space_group_name_H-M   'P 1'
#
loop_
_entity.id
_entity.type
_entity.pdbx_description
1 polymer ?
#
loop_
_entity_poly.entity_id
_entity_poly.type
_entity_poly.pdbx_seq_one_letter_code
_entity_poly.pdbx_strand_id
1 'polypeptide(L)'
;HTVVVYERDDAIGGLMRYGIPNFKLDKRLIDRRVEQMEAEGTVFRTGVEIGKDISWDDLRSRYDAVVVAIGSTVPRDMKIPGRELKGIHFAMEFLPDATRRVYGVKPVNDITAEGKHVVIIGGGDTGSDCLGTSIRQGAKDVTVLQIMPQEPSERPANQPWPTFARLYQKTSSMEEGFETQRAEYVYSTDSVNFVGTEEEQAK
;
A
#
# COMPACT_ATOMS: atom_id res chain seq x y z
N HIS A 1 16.09 4.29 28.85
CA HIS A 1 16.85 4.70 27.68
C HIS A 1 16.26 5.98 27.08
N THR A 2 17.11 6.83 26.55
CA THR A 2 16.67 7.94 25.69
C THR A 2 16.57 7.42 24.25
N VAL A 3 15.43 7.65 23.62
CA VAL A 3 15.16 7.13 22.27
C VAL A 3 14.99 8.28 21.29
N VAL A 4 15.68 8.22 20.16
CA VAL A 4 15.49 9.11 19.02
C VAL A 4 15.11 8.27 17.81
N VAL A 5 14.00 8.62 17.15
CA VAL A 5 13.51 7.97 15.95
C VAL A 5 13.70 8.90 14.77
N TYR A 6 14.43 8.46 13.75
CA TYR A 6 14.58 9.16 12.49
C TYR A 6 13.64 8.54 11.46
N GLU A 7 12.90 9.39 10.77
CA GLU A 7 11.97 9.00 9.71
C GLU A 7 12.21 9.89 8.48
N ARG A 8 12.34 9.29 7.31
CA ARG A 8 12.56 10.05 6.07
C ARG A 8 11.30 10.76 5.57
N ASP A 9 10.11 10.22 5.86
CA ASP A 9 8.85 10.83 5.49
C ASP A 9 8.53 12.04 6.40
N ASP A 10 7.55 12.82 6.01
CA ASP A 10 7.11 14.03 6.72
C ASP A 10 6.37 13.73 8.03
N ALA A 11 5.91 12.48 8.23
CA ALA A 11 5.23 12.06 9.45
C ALA A 11 5.53 10.60 9.81
N ILE A 12 5.48 10.31 11.12
CA ILE A 12 5.70 8.98 11.70
C ILE A 12 4.53 8.03 11.36
N GLY A 13 4.83 6.77 11.11
CA GLY A 13 3.84 5.70 10.99
C GLY A 13 4.01 4.82 9.76
N GLY A 14 4.89 5.17 8.81
CA GLY A 14 5.23 4.35 7.64
C GLY A 14 4.00 3.82 6.90
N LEU A 15 3.93 2.50 6.67
CA LEU A 15 2.81 1.87 5.97
C LEU A 15 1.46 2.00 6.69
N MET A 16 1.43 2.09 8.02
CA MET A 16 0.19 2.31 8.76
C MET A 16 -0.39 3.70 8.45
N ARG A 17 0.48 4.70 8.25
CA ARG A 17 0.07 6.06 7.90
C ARG A 17 -0.25 6.19 6.42
N TYR A 18 0.65 5.78 5.56
CA TYR A 18 0.60 6.07 4.12
C TYR A 18 0.16 4.89 3.24
N GLY A 19 0.32 3.64 3.69
CA GLY A 19 -0.06 2.46 2.93
C GLY A 19 -1.50 2.04 3.18
N ILE A 20 -1.89 1.86 4.43
CA ILE A 20 -3.25 1.43 4.80
C ILE A 20 -4.23 2.60 4.57
N PRO A 21 -5.33 2.42 3.82
CA PRO A 21 -6.30 3.48 3.60
C PRO A 21 -6.99 3.94 4.89
N ASN A 22 -7.45 5.20 4.90
CA ASN A 22 -8.08 5.80 6.07
C ASN A 22 -9.37 5.10 6.49
N PHE A 23 -10.11 4.54 5.56
CA PHE A 23 -11.34 3.77 5.86
C PHE A 23 -11.08 2.44 6.56
N LYS A 24 -9.83 1.92 6.56
CA LYS A 24 -9.41 0.75 7.34
C LYS A 24 -8.72 1.12 8.65
N LEU A 25 -7.98 2.22 8.67
CA LEU A 25 -7.25 2.69 9.85
C LEU A 25 -7.28 4.21 9.95
N ASP A 26 -8.03 4.72 10.92
CA ASP A 26 -8.05 6.14 11.26
C ASP A 26 -6.69 6.59 11.78
N LYS A 27 -6.09 7.57 11.12
CA LYS A 27 -4.73 8.06 11.43
C LYS A 27 -4.63 8.78 12.76
N ARG A 28 -5.74 9.26 13.32
CA ARG A 28 -5.80 9.80 14.69
C ARG A 28 -5.33 8.79 15.74
N LEU A 29 -5.48 7.49 15.46
CA LEU A 29 -4.95 6.44 16.36
C LEU A 29 -3.42 6.41 16.35
N ILE A 30 -2.80 6.68 15.21
CA ILE A 30 -1.34 6.80 15.09
C ILE A 30 -0.88 8.07 15.80
N ASP A 31 -1.53 9.20 15.52
CA ASP A 31 -1.18 10.49 16.13
C ASP A 31 -1.22 10.42 17.65
N ARG A 32 -2.32 9.89 18.21
CA ARG A 32 -2.45 9.67 19.66
C ARG A 32 -1.29 8.81 20.23
N ARG A 33 -0.85 7.79 19.49
CA ARG A 33 0.25 6.92 19.94
C ARG A 33 1.60 7.65 19.87
N VAL A 34 1.82 8.43 18.83
CA VAL A 34 3.04 9.25 18.70
C VAL A 34 3.09 10.29 19.80
N GLU A 35 2.02 11.02 20.06
CA GLU A 35 1.91 12.00 21.16
C GLU A 35 2.21 11.36 22.52
N GLN A 36 1.69 10.16 22.78
CA GLN A 36 2.01 9.43 24.01
C GLN A 36 3.51 9.11 24.11
N MET A 37 4.12 8.62 23.03
CA MET A 37 5.55 8.30 23.02
C MET A 37 6.42 9.55 23.21
N GLU A 38 6.02 10.69 22.65
CA GLU A 38 6.68 11.99 22.86
C GLU A 38 6.58 12.43 24.34
N ALA A 39 5.38 12.29 24.92
CA ALA A 39 5.17 12.59 26.35
C ALA A 39 5.99 11.67 27.28
N GLU A 40 6.29 10.44 26.85
CA GLU A 40 7.17 9.48 27.52
C GLU A 40 8.66 9.76 27.26
N GLY A 41 9.01 10.77 26.45
CA GLY A 41 10.38 11.22 26.22
C GLY A 41 11.04 10.71 24.94
N THR A 42 10.29 10.06 24.03
CA THR A 42 10.80 9.71 22.69
C THR A 42 10.90 10.97 21.84
N VAL A 43 12.02 11.15 21.15
CA VAL A 43 12.25 12.26 20.24
C VAL A 43 12.09 11.77 18.79
N PHE A 44 11.18 12.36 18.03
CA PHE A 44 11.01 12.08 16.60
C PHE A 44 11.68 13.16 15.74
N ARG A 45 12.32 12.71 14.66
CA ARG A 45 12.98 13.54 13.64
C ARG A 45 12.50 13.09 12.27
N THR A 46 11.47 13.76 11.75
CA THR A 46 10.92 13.51 10.41
C THR A 46 11.67 14.29 9.34
N GLY A 47 11.54 13.87 8.08
CA GLY A 47 12.23 14.47 6.95
C GLY A 47 13.75 14.22 6.96
N VAL A 48 14.21 13.14 7.62
CA VAL A 48 15.63 12.80 7.75
C VAL A 48 15.89 11.39 7.24
N GLU A 49 16.58 11.27 6.12
CA GLU A 49 16.94 10.00 5.49
C GLU A 49 18.34 9.55 5.94
N ILE A 50 18.42 8.45 6.68
CA ILE A 50 19.72 7.88 7.11
C ILE A 50 20.43 7.27 5.90
N GLY A 51 21.71 7.57 5.77
CA GLY A 51 22.53 7.22 4.60
C GLY A 51 22.63 8.33 3.57
N LYS A 52 21.78 9.37 3.69
CA LYS A 52 21.80 10.54 2.82
C LYS A 52 22.03 11.83 3.63
N ASP A 53 21.12 12.14 4.57
CA ASP A 53 21.20 13.36 5.39
C ASP A 53 22.12 13.16 6.61
N ILE A 54 22.15 11.95 7.16
CA ILE A 54 23.04 11.53 8.24
C ILE A 54 23.69 10.21 7.83
N SER A 55 25.03 10.14 7.91
CA SER A 55 25.74 8.90 7.59
C SER A 55 25.53 7.83 8.67
N TRP A 56 25.72 6.57 8.31
CA TRP A 56 25.66 5.47 9.27
C TRP A 56 26.75 5.55 10.33
N ASP A 57 27.92 6.07 9.99
CA ASP A 57 29.04 6.24 10.93
C ASP A 57 28.77 7.36 11.92
N ASP A 58 28.20 8.47 11.47
CA ASP A 58 27.73 9.53 12.36
C ASP A 58 26.67 9.01 13.34
N LEU A 59 25.71 8.21 12.84
CA LEU A 59 24.67 7.65 13.69
C LEU A 59 25.25 6.74 14.77
N ARG A 60 26.16 5.83 14.39
CA ARG A 60 26.85 4.94 15.33
C ARG A 60 27.71 5.68 16.34
N SER A 61 28.30 6.81 15.97
CA SER A 61 29.13 7.61 16.90
C SER A 61 28.31 8.36 17.94
N ARG A 62 27.03 8.61 17.69
CA ARG A 62 26.13 9.38 18.55
C ARG A 62 25.31 8.54 19.53
N TYR A 63 25.13 7.26 19.25
CA TYR A 63 24.20 6.39 19.99
C TYR A 63 24.88 5.08 20.42
N ASP A 64 24.52 4.60 21.59
CA ASP A 64 25.02 3.34 22.15
C ASP A 64 24.49 2.12 21.38
N ALA A 65 23.29 2.23 20.78
CA ALA A 65 22.67 1.20 19.97
C ALA A 65 21.82 1.82 18.86
N VAL A 66 21.76 1.13 17.72
CA VAL A 66 20.94 1.51 16.55
C VAL A 66 20.05 0.35 16.19
N VAL A 67 18.74 0.61 16.16
CA VAL A 67 17.73 -0.34 15.67
C VAL A 67 17.32 0.06 14.25
N VAL A 68 17.52 -0.85 13.28
CA VAL A 68 17.12 -0.64 11.89
C VAL A 68 15.72 -1.21 11.69
N ALA A 69 14.72 -0.33 11.56
CA ALA A 69 13.31 -0.67 11.42
C ALA A 69 12.68 0.05 10.21
N ILE A 70 13.39 0.05 9.08
CA ILE A 70 13.09 0.85 7.89
C ILE A 70 12.03 0.25 6.96
N GLY A 71 11.52 -0.95 7.26
CA GLY A 71 10.56 -1.65 6.40
C GLY A 71 11.14 -2.07 5.05
N SER A 72 10.26 -2.39 4.10
CA SER A 72 10.62 -2.75 2.73
C SER A 72 9.87 -1.82 1.77
N THR A 73 10.62 -0.99 1.04
CA THR A 73 10.06 0.03 0.15
C THR A 73 10.33 -0.22 -1.33
N VAL A 74 11.12 -1.25 -1.65
CA VAL A 74 11.36 -1.66 -3.04
C VAL A 74 10.23 -2.60 -3.47
N PRO A 75 9.38 -2.18 -4.41
CA PRO A 75 8.27 -3.01 -4.87
C PRO A 75 8.79 -4.20 -5.70
N ARG A 76 8.03 -5.30 -5.69
CA ARG A 76 8.22 -6.36 -6.67
C ARG A 76 7.64 -5.87 -7.99
N ASP A 77 8.49 -5.70 -8.98
CA ASP A 77 8.07 -5.22 -10.29
C ASP A 77 7.83 -6.39 -11.25
N MET A 78 6.87 -6.19 -12.15
CA MET A 78 6.59 -7.12 -13.25
C MET A 78 7.50 -6.77 -14.42
N LYS A 79 8.49 -7.65 -14.70
CA LYS A 79 9.42 -7.46 -15.80
C LYS A 79 8.84 -8.04 -17.11
N ILE A 80 7.72 -7.48 -17.56
CA ILE A 80 7.02 -7.88 -18.79
C ILE A 80 7.00 -6.72 -19.79
N PRO A 81 6.85 -7.00 -21.10
CA PRO A 81 6.77 -5.96 -22.13
C PRO A 81 5.67 -4.94 -21.85
N GLY A 82 5.93 -3.68 -22.14
CA GLY A 82 4.98 -2.58 -21.95
C GLY A 82 4.92 -2.03 -20.51
N ARG A 83 5.79 -2.51 -19.59
CA ARG A 83 5.82 -2.01 -18.20
C ARG A 83 6.10 -0.51 -18.10
N GLU A 84 6.77 0.05 -19.10
CA GLU A 84 7.13 1.46 -19.23
C GLU A 84 5.97 2.37 -19.66
N LEU A 85 4.84 1.83 -20.05
CA LEU A 85 3.67 2.59 -20.49
C LEU A 85 3.12 3.47 -19.36
N LYS A 86 2.53 4.60 -19.75
CA LYS A 86 1.86 5.51 -18.81
C LYS A 86 0.63 4.86 -18.18
N GLY A 87 0.33 5.24 -16.95
CA GLY A 87 -0.84 4.74 -16.23
C GLY A 87 -0.62 3.42 -15.49
N ILE A 88 0.61 2.88 -15.51
CA ILE A 88 1.00 1.69 -14.75
C ILE A 88 1.78 2.13 -13.51
N HIS A 89 1.15 2.01 -12.35
CA HIS A 89 1.64 2.54 -11.09
C HIS A 89 1.83 1.44 -10.05
N PHE A 90 2.77 1.64 -9.15
CA PHE A 90 2.84 0.82 -7.94
C PHE A 90 1.77 1.24 -6.93
N ALA A 91 1.27 0.29 -6.16
CA ALA A 91 0.30 0.55 -5.09
C ALA A 91 0.81 1.62 -4.11
N MET A 92 2.12 1.60 -3.81
CA MET A 92 2.76 2.57 -2.90
C MET A 92 3.06 3.94 -3.53
N GLU A 93 2.68 4.16 -4.78
CA GLU A 93 2.58 5.50 -5.38
C GLU A 93 1.14 6.02 -5.27
N PHE A 94 0.16 5.13 -5.42
CA PHE A 94 -1.27 5.45 -5.43
C PHE A 94 -1.86 5.63 -4.02
N LEU A 95 -1.60 4.70 -3.09
CA LEU A 95 -2.21 4.71 -1.75
C LEU A 95 -1.74 5.88 -0.88
N PRO A 96 -0.44 6.27 -0.86
CA PRO A 96 -0.01 7.46 -0.12
C PRO A 96 -0.65 8.75 -0.65
N ASP A 97 -0.77 8.88 -1.97
CA ASP A 97 -1.43 10.04 -2.58
C ASP A 97 -2.92 10.11 -2.22
N ALA A 98 -3.61 8.96 -2.20
CA ALA A 98 -4.99 8.89 -1.75
C ALA A 98 -5.13 9.30 -0.29
N THR A 99 -4.25 8.82 0.59
CA THR A 99 -4.24 9.22 2.00
C THR A 99 -3.98 10.72 2.15
N ARG A 100 -3.01 11.29 1.44
CA ARG A 100 -2.70 12.72 1.47
C ARG A 100 -3.91 13.56 1.07
N ARG A 101 -4.64 13.16 0.02
CA ARG A 101 -5.88 13.87 -0.40
C ARG A 101 -6.95 13.87 0.67
N VAL A 102 -7.17 12.75 1.38
CA VAL A 102 -8.15 12.67 2.47
C VAL A 102 -7.85 13.68 3.58
N TYR A 103 -6.58 13.96 3.83
CA TYR A 103 -6.14 14.93 4.84
C TYR A 103 -5.91 16.34 4.29
N GLY A 104 -6.28 16.60 3.04
CA GLY A 104 -6.09 17.92 2.42
C GLY A 104 -4.63 18.27 2.14
N VAL A 105 -3.75 17.28 2.16
CA VAL A 105 -2.32 17.43 1.84
C VAL A 105 -2.12 17.18 0.35
N LYS A 106 -1.28 17.98 -0.28
CA LYS A 106 -0.99 17.83 -1.71
C LYS A 106 -0.38 16.44 -2.00
N PRO A 107 -0.93 15.68 -2.97
CA PRO A 107 -0.34 14.42 -3.42
C PRO A 107 1.02 14.64 -4.08
N VAL A 108 1.85 13.60 -4.09
CA VAL A 108 3.20 13.65 -4.71
C VAL A 108 3.13 13.36 -6.20
N ASN A 109 2.43 12.28 -6.58
CA ASN A 109 2.37 11.80 -7.97
C ASN A 109 1.07 12.20 -8.68
N ASP A 110 0.10 12.71 -7.95
CA ASP A 110 -1.23 13.10 -8.43
C ASP A 110 -2.02 11.99 -9.14
N ILE A 111 -1.82 10.73 -8.72
CA ILE A 111 -2.51 9.56 -9.27
C ILE A 111 -3.94 9.51 -8.73
N THR A 112 -4.93 9.36 -9.61
CA THR A 112 -6.34 9.19 -9.23
C THR A 112 -7.03 8.15 -10.10
N ALA A 113 -7.98 7.42 -9.51
CA ALA A 113 -8.86 6.47 -10.17
C ALA A 113 -10.19 7.11 -10.66
N GLU A 114 -10.42 8.39 -10.36
CA GLU A 114 -11.66 9.08 -10.68
C GLU A 114 -12.00 8.99 -12.18
N GLY A 115 -13.19 8.47 -12.49
CA GLY A 115 -13.70 8.33 -13.85
C GLY A 115 -12.96 7.34 -14.74
N LYS A 116 -12.05 6.52 -14.18
CA LYS A 116 -11.23 5.57 -14.95
C LYS A 116 -11.73 4.13 -14.82
N HIS A 117 -11.37 3.31 -15.80
CA HIS A 117 -11.37 1.86 -15.70
C HIS A 117 -10.05 1.45 -15.06
N VAL A 118 -10.10 0.71 -13.97
CA VAL A 118 -8.90 0.36 -13.18
C VAL A 118 -8.66 -1.13 -13.22
N VAL A 119 -7.42 -1.52 -13.49
CA VAL A 119 -6.98 -2.92 -13.35
C VAL A 119 -5.98 -3.01 -12.21
N ILE A 120 -6.25 -3.90 -11.26
CA ILE A 120 -5.37 -4.17 -10.13
C ILE A 120 -4.74 -5.54 -10.33
N ILE A 121 -3.43 -5.62 -10.37
CA ILE A 121 -2.69 -6.87 -10.51
C ILE A 121 -2.23 -7.32 -9.13
N GLY A 122 -2.88 -8.37 -8.62
CA GLY A 122 -2.66 -8.92 -7.28
C GLY A 122 -3.84 -8.70 -6.35
N GLY A 123 -4.42 -9.79 -5.86
CA GLY A 123 -5.63 -9.82 -5.01
C GLY A 123 -5.37 -9.90 -3.51
N GLY A 124 -4.13 -9.65 -3.03
CA GLY A 124 -3.82 -9.62 -1.60
C GLY A 124 -4.32 -8.35 -0.89
N ASP A 125 -3.94 -8.17 0.38
CA ASP A 125 -4.40 -7.03 1.20
C ASP A 125 -4.15 -5.67 0.55
N THR A 126 -2.95 -5.49 -0.04
CA THR A 126 -2.63 -4.24 -0.76
C THR A 126 -3.51 -4.03 -1.99
N GLY A 127 -3.82 -5.11 -2.75
CA GLY A 127 -4.76 -5.06 -3.87
C GLY A 127 -6.18 -4.70 -3.40
N SER A 128 -6.62 -5.27 -2.29
CA SER A 128 -7.90 -4.92 -1.64
C SER A 128 -7.94 -3.46 -1.19
N ASP A 129 -6.83 -2.91 -0.73
CA ASP A 129 -6.71 -1.48 -0.37
C ASP A 129 -6.82 -0.59 -1.61
N CYS A 130 -6.16 -0.98 -2.71
CA CYS A 130 -6.28 -0.29 -3.99
C CYS A 130 -7.70 -0.34 -4.54
N LEU A 131 -8.40 -1.50 -4.42
CA LEU A 131 -9.80 -1.65 -4.83
C LEU A 131 -10.71 -0.67 -4.11
N GLY A 132 -10.73 -0.73 -2.77
CA GLY A 132 -11.59 0.15 -1.97
C GLY A 132 -11.28 1.63 -2.17
N THR A 133 -10.00 1.97 -2.35
CA THR A 133 -9.57 3.33 -2.65
C THR A 133 -10.06 3.79 -4.02
N SER A 134 -9.94 2.94 -5.05
CA SER A 134 -10.37 3.26 -6.41
C SER A 134 -11.88 3.48 -6.49
N ILE A 135 -12.67 2.62 -5.83
CA ILE A 135 -14.14 2.76 -5.77
C ILE A 135 -14.52 4.09 -5.12
N ARG A 136 -13.90 4.43 -3.98
CA ARG A 136 -14.17 5.67 -3.24
C ARG A 136 -13.71 6.92 -3.96
N GLN A 137 -12.73 6.81 -4.84
CA GLN A 137 -12.33 7.90 -5.74
C GLN A 137 -13.26 8.06 -6.94
N GLY A 138 -14.23 7.16 -7.15
CA GLY A 138 -15.17 7.25 -8.26
C GLY A 138 -14.67 6.60 -9.54
N ALA A 139 -13.92 5.51 -9.44
CA ALA A 139 -13.63 4.65 -10.59
C ALA A 139 -14.93 4.19 -11.27
N LYS A 140 -14.95 4.07 -12.59
CA LYS A 140 -16.08 3.52 -13.34
C LYS A 140 -16.27 2.05 -13.00
N ASP A 141 -15.19 1.30 -13.07
CA ASP A 141 -15.10 -0.10 -12.66
C ASP A 141 -13.67 -0.45 -12.27
N VAL A 142 -13.51 -1.57 -11.56
CA VAL A 142 -12.21 -2.08 -11.10
C VAL A 142 -12.17 -3.59 -11.34
N THR A 143 -11.23 -4.06 -12.14
CA THR A 143 -10.95 -5.49 -12.33
C THR A 143 -9.72 -5.88 -11.53
N VAL A 144 -9.83 -6.90 -10.69
CA VAL A 144 -8.70 -7.44 -9.91
C VAL A 144 -8.26 -8.77 -10.52
N LEU A 145 -7.02 -8.81 -11.00
CA LEU A 145 -6.40 -10.02 -11.55
C LEU A 145 -5.60 -10.73 -10.46
N GLN A 146 -5.90 -12.00 -10.23
CA GLN A 146 -5.23 -12.83 -9.23
C GLN A 146 -4.67 -14.09 -9.87
N ILE A 147 -3.35 -14.29 -9.74
CA ILE A 147 -2.67 -15.46 -10.29
C ILE A 147 -3.10 -16.77 -9.62
N MET A 148 -3.43 -16.73 -8.33
CA MET A 148 -3.90 -17.90 -7.60
C MET A 148 -5.36 -18.19 -7.89
N PRO A 149 -5.80 -19.46 -7.84
CA PRO A 149 -7.21 -19.79 -7.87
C PRO A 149 -7.93 -19.20 -6.65
N GLN A 150 -9.24 -19.05 -6.75
CA GLN A 150 -10.07 -18.67 -5.61
C GLN A 150 -9.91 -19.70 -4.48
N GLU A 151 -9.73 -19.23 -3.27
CA GLU A 151 -9.64 -20.09 -2.10
C GLU A 151 -10.98 -20.82 -1.87
N PRO A 152 -10.92 -22.05 -1.29
CA PRO A 152 -12.12 -22.80 -1.01
C PRO A 152 -12.98 -22.16 0.07
N SER A 153 -14.29 -22.36 0.02
CA SER A 153 -15.24 -21.89 1.04
C SER A 153 -15.20 -22.71 2.31
N GLU A 154 -14.70 -23.96 2.24
CA GLU A 154 -14.63 -24.90 3.35
C GLU A 154 -13.18 -25.36 3.57
N ARG A 155 -12.88 -25.78 4.80
CA ARG A 155 -11.54 -26.24 5.20
C ARG A 155 -11.11 -27.45 4.38
N PRO A 156 -9.99 -27.35 3.62
CA PRO A 156 -9.47 -28.50 2.88
C PRO A 156 -8.93 -29.59 3.80
N ALA A 157 -9.06 -30.84 3.39
CA ALA A 157 -8.57 -31.98 4.15
C ALA A 157 -7.06 -31.98 4.42
N ASN A 158 -6.26 -31.34 3.54
CA ASN A 158 -4.82 -31.17 3.69
C ASN A 158 -4.42 -30.02 4.64
N GLN A 159 -5.39 -29.30 5.21
CA GLN A 159 -5.16 -28.24 6.20
C GLN A 159 -5.99 -28.52 7.48
N PRO A 160 -5.77 -29.68 8.17
CA PRO A 160 -6.52 -30.03 9.36
C PRO A 160 -6.20 -29.09 10.53
N TRP A 161 -7.11 -29.00 11.50
CA TRP A 161 -6.81 -28.35 12.78
C TRP A 161 -5.57 -28.98 13.43
N PRO A 162 -4.61 -28.20 14.01
CA PRO A 162 -4.65 -26.75 14.26
C PRO A 162 -4.03 -25.88 13.16
N THR A 163 -3.78 -26.40 11.98
CA THR A 163 -3.23 -25.64 10.85
C THR A 163 -4.17 -24.50 10.48
N PHE A 164 -3.61 -23.31 10.21
CA PHE A 164 -4.41 -22.19 9.69
C PHE A 164 -4.95 -22.54 8.30
N ALA A 165 -6.28 -22.57 8.17
CA ALA A 165 -6.92 -22.85 6.90
C ALA A 165 -6.98 -21.59 6.03
N ARG A 166 -6.54 -21.72 4.78
CA ARG A 166 -6.74 -20.68 3.76
C ARG A 166 -8.13 -20.84 3.18
N LEU A 167 -9.01 -19.95 3.56
CA LEU A 167 -10.42 -19.96 3.13
C LEU A 167 -10.72 -18.66 2.41
N TYR A 168 -11.67 -18.73 1.47
CA TYR A 168 -12.20 -17.56 0.83
C TYR A 168 -12.87 -16.64 1.84
N GLN A 169 -12.38 -15.44 1.92
CA GLN A 169 -12.94 -14.39 2.78
C GLN A 169 -13.11 -13.11 1.95
N LYS A 170 -14.32 -12.59 1.95
CA LYS A 170 -14.55 -11.27 1.38
C LYS A 170 -13.97 -10.19 2.28
N THR A 171 -13.16 -9.31 1.73
CA THR A 171 -12.75 -8.09 2.42
C THR A 171 -13.86 -7.04 2.33
N SER A 172 -13.86 -6.06 3.22
CA SER A 172 -14.83 -4.95 3.15
C SER A 172 -14.78 -4.20 1.80
N SER A 173 -13.60 -4.09 1.18
CA SER A 173 -13.44 -3.49 -0.15
C SER A 173 -14.08 -4.35 -1.25
N MET A 174 -14.01 -5.69 -1.13
CA MET A 174 -14.68 -6.60 -2.07
C MET A 174 -16.20 -6.51 -1.93
N GLU A 175 -16.71 -6.49 -0.70
CA GLU A 175 -18.15 -6.34 -0.43
C GLU A 175 -18.67 -5.05 -1.05
N GLU A 176 -18.02 -3.91 -0.77
CA GLU A 176 -18.37 -2.61 -1.34
C GLU A 176 -18.32 -2.62 -2.87
N GLY A 177 -17.30 -3.24 -3.46
CA GLY A 177 -17.14 -3.35 -4.91
C GLY A 177 -18.23 -4.18 -5.57
N PHE A 178 -18.62 -5.29 -4.96
CA PHE A 178 -19.68 -6.16 -5.48
C PHE A 178 -21.09 -5.55 -5.28
N GLU A 179 -21.36 -4.94 -4.13
CA GLU A 179 -22.63 -4.28 -3.88
C GLU A 179 -22.87 -3.09 -4.83
N THR A 180 -21.83 -2.35 -5.14
CA THR A 180 -21.89 -1.24 -6.10
C THR A 180 -21.82 -1.69 -7.56
N GLN A 181 -21.62 -2.98 -7.83
CA GLN A 181 -21.44 -3.56 -9.17
C GLN A 181 -20.27 -2.93 -9.95
N ARG A 182 -19.24 -2.49 -9.23
CA ARG A 182 -18.05 -1.83 -9.81
C ARG A 182 -16.80 -2.68 -9.71
N ALA A 183 -16.83 -3.85 -9.07
CA ALA A 183 -15.67 -4.72 -8.94
C ALA A 183 -15.88 -6.08 -9.55
N GLU A 184 -14.86 -6.58 -10.23
CA GLU A 184 -14.74 -7.94 -10.71
C GLU A 184 -13.42 -8.54 -10.26
N TYR A 185 -13.44 -9.83 -9.88
CA TYR A 185 -12.24 -10.62 -9.56
C TYR A 185 -12.06 -11.72 -10.60
N VAL A 186 -10.91 -11.72 -11.26
CA VAL A 186 -10.52 -12.74 -12.23
C VAL A 186 -9.38 -13.57 -11.63
N TYR A 187 -9.70 -14.80 -11.25
CA TYR A 187 -8.76 -15.73 -10.62
C TYR A 187 -8.01 -16.57 -11.67
N SER A 188 -6.91 -17.20 -11.23
CA SER A 188 -6.06 -18.07 -12.09
C SER A 188 -5.58 -17.36 -13.35
N THR A 189 -5.30 -16.07 -13.26
CA THR A 189 -4.93 -15.21 -14.39
C THR A 189 -3.58 -14.58 -14.15
N ASP A 190 -2.67 -14.75 -15.12
CA ASP A 190 -1.36 -14.11 -15.12
C ASP A 190 -1.29 -13.02 -16.20
N SER A 191 -0.41 -12.06 -16.01
CA SER A 191 -0.19 -10.96 -16.95
C SER A 191 1.10 -11.22 -17.74
N VAL A 192 1.02 -11.19 -19.06
CA VAL A 192 2.16 -11.51 -19.95
C VAL A 192 2.74 -10.27 -20.63
N ASN A 193 1.94 -9.23 -20.84
CA ASN A 193 2.37 -7.95 -21.41
C ASN A 193 1.35 -6.86 -21.10
N PHE A 194 1.80 -5.61 -21.20
CA PHE A 194 0.92 -4.44 -21.26
C PHE A 194 0.86 -3.95 -22.70
N VAL A 195 -0.33 -3.58 -23.16
CA VAL A 195 -0.55 -3.05 -24.50
C VAL A 195 -1.17 -1.66 -24.35
N GLY A 196 -0.51 -0.67 -24.94
CA GLY A 196 -0.97 0.71 -24.92
C GLY A 196 -1.28 1.22 -26.33
N THR A 197 -1.96 2.36 -26.39
CA THR A 197 -2.17 3.12 -27.60
C THR A 197 -0.88 3.82 -28.05
N GLU A 198 -0.83 4.32 -29.29
CA GLU A 198 0.32 5.09 -29.81
C GLU A 198 0.61 6.33 -28.94
N GLU A 199 -0.41 6.99 -28.40
CA GLU A 199 -0.28 8.16 -27.52
C GLU A 199 0.34 7.80 -26.16
N GLU A 200 0.10 6.59 -25.66
CA GLU A 200 0.66 6.09 -24.40
C GLU A 200 2.10 5.59 -24.57
N GLN A 201 2.51 5.24 -25.77
CA GLN A 201 3.87 4.83 -26.14
C GLN A 201 4.80 6.01 -26.45
N ALA A 202 4.25 7.18 -26.80
CA ALA A 202 5.04 8.38 -27.05
C ALA A 202 5.59 8.95 -25.74
N LYS A 203 6.92 8.90 -25.62
CA LYS A 203 7.68 9.55 -24.54
C LYS A 203 7.94 11.02 -24.84
#